data_a3e58a68bf80535cdec0acdfc26e7fd7
#
_entry.id   a3e58a68bf80535cdec0acdfc26e7fd7
#
_cell.length_a   1.000
_cell.length_b   1.000
_cell.length_c   1.000
_cell.angle_alpha   90.00
_cell.angle_beta   90.00
_cell.angle_gamma   90.00
#
_symmetry.space_group_name_H-M   'P 1'
#
loop_
_entity.id
_entity.type
_entity.pdbx_description
1 polymer ?
#
loop_
_entity_poly.entity_id
_entity_poly.type
_entity_poly.pdbx_seq_one_letter_code
_entity_poly.pdbx_strand_id
1 'polypeptide(L)'
;MLATATQCARLPRALTSQKRAIHDLLTLNGNPVVSSGTPGRSAVSGRIATVFGCTGFLGRYLVSKLARNGTQVIVPYRDEDTKRHLKVMGDLGQIVPMEWDLHRPDQIAECIRHSDTVYNLVGRDYETRNYNYRGVNVDGAELVAKVAAEVGVSRLFHVSHLNASKHSKSEFYKTKFEGEEKVQAAFPGAVVVRPAAIYGYEDKFLNNMAMYPIWWKLNHMKTTVRPVHVMDVAQALANMFESPSVPSLVNLPGPSVLTHEYLLALVSAVTYHPPSRAPVVPKRVATLITQLSNRYIWWPTLSPDEVERRFINDVDVPGDWDKVGVVPTEIEDNAITYLRRYRSAENYNRPVVLPHSREEPVSAACLFLDVKMTERQLLPDLQYELS
;
A
#
# COMPACT_ATOMS: atom_id res chain seq x y z
N MET A 1 25.33 -56.87 -44.18
CA MET A 1 25.20 -55.47 -43.85
C MET A 1 24.27 -55.34 -42.67
N LEU A 2 24.82 -55.10 -41.50
CA LEU A 2 24.13 -55.10 -40.23
C LEU A 2 23.52 -53.70 -39.98
N ALA A 3 22.21 -53.62 -39.84
CA ALA A 3 21.52 -52.42 -39.40
C ALA A 3 21.35 -52.46 -37.86
N THR A 4 22.07 -51.57 -37.17
CA THR A 4 22.00 -51.38 -35.75
C THR A 4 20.77 -50.57 -35.40
N ALA A 5 19.79 -51.20 -34.76
CA ALA A 5 18.62 -50.53 -34.17
C ALA A 5 19.02 -49.82 -32.88
N THR A 6 19.00 -48.51 -32.89
CA THR A 6 19.19 -47.66 -31.68
C THR A 6 17.95 -47.72 -30.82
N GLN A 7 17.97 -48.50 -29.76
CA GLN A 7 16.95 -48.49 -28.72
C GLN A 7 16.98 -47.15 -27.96
N CYS A 8 15.95 -46.36 -28.16
CA CYS A 8 15.67 -45.18 -27.37
C CYS A 8 15.18 -45.62 -25.98
N ALA A 9 16.04 -45.60 -25.00
CA ALA A 9 15.72 -45.87 -23.60
C ALA A 9 14.73 -44.83 -23.08
N ARG A 10 13.46 -45.19 -22.93
CA ARG A 10 12.47 -44.42 -22.19
C ARG A 10 12.87 -44.42 -20.72
N LEU A 11 13.35 -43.29 -20.23
CA LEU A 11 13.51 -43.01 -18.80
C LEU A 11 12.14 -43.22 -18.11
N PRO A 12 12.08 -43.99 -17.02
CA PRO A 12 10.84 -44.13 -16.28
C PRO A 12 10.46 -42.74 -15.71
N ARG A 13 9.30 -42.26 -16.11
CA ARG A 13 8.64 -41.13 -15.42
C ARG A 13 8.49 -41.56 -13.98
N ALA A 14 9.35 -41.07 -13.11
CA ALA A 14 9.11 -41.11 -11.67
C ALA A 14 7.79 -40.38 -11.43
N LEU A 15 6.74 -41.12 -11.24
CA LEU A 15 5.53 -40.67 -10.60
C LEU A 15 5.92 -40.27 -9.21
N THR A 16 6.39 -39.02 -9.05
CA THR A 16 6.40 -38.34 -7.77
C THR A 16 4.93 -38.30 -7.34
N SER A 17 4.51 -39.34 -6.65
CA SER A 17 3.34 -39.29 -5.80
C SER A 17 3.57 -38.09 -4.88
N GLN A 18 3.01 -36.94 -5.25
CA GLN A 18 2.81 -35.87 -4.30
C GLN A 18 1.88 -36.48 -3.24
N LYS A 19 2.48 -37.01 -2.19
CA LYS A 19 1.78 -37.24 -0.94
C LYS A 19 1.27 -35.85 -0.56
N ARG A 20 0.02 -35.57 -0.83
CA ARG A 20 -0.68 -34.47 -0.20
C ARG A 20 -0.58 -34.75 1.28
N ALA A 21 0.38 -34.09 1.92
CA ALA A 21 0.43 -34.02 3.36
C ALA A 21 -0.85 -33.32 3.79
N ILE A 22 -1.85 -34.12 4.14
CA ILE A 22 -3.19 -33.63 4.43
C ILE A 22 -3.18 -32.82 5.72
N HIS A 23 -2.18 -33.02 6.58
CA HIS A 23 -2.08 -32.34 7.86
C HIS A 23 -0.62 -32.24 8.32
N ASP A 24 0.00 -31.11 8.10
CA ASP A 24 1.15 -30.74 8.90
C ASP A 24 0.63 -30.10 10.19
N LEU A 25 0.58 -30.89 11.25
CA LEU A 25 0.26 -30.40 12.59
C LEU A 25 1.46 -29.58 13.12
N LEU A 26 1.44 -28.30 12.85
CA LEU A 26 2.33 -27.35 13.51
C LEU A 26 1.64 -26.88 14.79
N THR A 27 2.36 -26.88 15.90
CA THR A 27 1.89 -26.27 17.15
C THR A 27 2.41 -24.85 17.23
N LEU A 28 1.52 -23.88 17.22
CA LEU A 28 1.82 -22.48 17.53
C LEU A 28 1.19 -22.15 18.88
N ASN A 29 2.00 -21.71 19.86
CA ASN A 29 1.53 -21.40 21.22
C ASN A 29 0.70 -22.52 21.87
N GLY A 30 1.03 -23.80 21.60
CA GLY A 30 0.33 -24.95 22.17
C GLY A 30 -0.98 -25.34 21.48
N ASN A 31 -1.43 -24.57 20.50
CA ASN A 31 -2.61 -24.90 19.71
C ASN A 31 -2.19 -25.61 18.40
N PRO A 32 -2.87 -26.72 18.03
CA PRO A 32 -2.60 -27.38 16.77
C PRO A 32 -3.04 -26.47 15.60
N VAL A 33 -2.08 -26.18 14.71
CA VAL A 33 -2.34 -25.44 13.47
C VAL A 33 -2.48 -26.43 12.33
N VAL A 34 -3.65 -26.53 11.77
CA VAL A 34 -3.93 -27.37 10.60
C VAL A 34 -3.89 -26.51 9.35
N SER A 35 -2.86 -26.68 8.54
CA SER A 35 -2.77 -26.03 7.22
C SER A 35 -3.23 -26.99 6.13
N SER A 36 -4.15 -26.58 5.28
CA SER A 36 -4.61 -27.39 4.16
C SER A 36 -4.83 -26.56 2.91
N GLY A 37 -4.36 -27.07 1.77
CA GLY A 37 -4.61 -26.50 0.46
C GLY A 37 -3.63 -25.42 0.00
N THR A 38 -3.70 -25.11 -1.30
CA THR A 38 -3.02 -23.95 -1.91
C THR A 38 -3.79 -22.68 -1.63
N PRO A 39 -3.14 -21.48 -1.61
CA PRO A 39 -3.84 -20.21 -1.43
C PRO A 39 -5.06 -20.10 -2.33
N GLY A 40 -6.22 -19.82 -1.75
CA GLY A 40 -7.51 -19.76 -2.44
C GLY A 40 -8.67 -19.69 -1.46
N ARG A 41 -9.89 -19.73 -1.99
CA ARG A 41 -11.11 -19.54 -1.19
C ARG A 41 -11.28 -20.60 -0.08
N SER A 42 -10.80 -21.80 -0.30
CA SER A 42 -10.90 -22.92 0.67
C SER A 42 -9.58 -23.21 1.40
N ALA A 43 -8.60 -22.31 1.30
CA ALA A 43 -7.35 -22.46 2.05
C ALA A 43 -7.60 -22.24 3.54
N VAL A 44 -6.94 -23.04 4.38
CA VAL A 44 -6.95 -22.89 5.84
C VAL A 44 -5.51 -22.91 6.32
N SER A 45 -5.05 -21.82 6.92
CA SER A 45 -3.71 -21.70 7.49
C SER A 45 -3.67 -22.12 8.97
N GLY A 46 -4.83 -22.18 9.63
CA GLY A 46 -4.95 -22.41 11.06
C GLY A 46 -4.44 -21.27 11.95
N ARG A 47 -4.07 -20.13 11.35
CA ARG A 47 -3.57 -18.94 12.06
C ARG A 47 -4.66 -17.89 12.17
N ILE A 48 -4.59 -17.10 13.23
CA ILE A 48 -5.56 -16.02 13.50
C ILE A 48 -4.80 -14.69 13.53
N ALA A 49 -5.31 -13.71 12.78
CA ALA A 49 -4.76 -12.37 12.74
C ALA A 49 -5.81 -11.32 13.09
N THR A 50 -5.47 -10.37 13.96
CA THR A 50 -6.31 -9.18 14.20
C THR A 50 -5.77 -7.98 13.44
N VAL A 51 -6.62 -7.27 12.69
CA VAL A 51 -6.23 -6.11 11.90
C VAL A 51 -6.96 -4.87 12.41
N PHE A 52 -6.32 -4.10 13.30
CA PHE A 52 -6.83 -2.78 13.70
C PHE A 52 -6.68 -1.78 12.56
N GLY A 53 -7.75 -1.02 12.28
CA GLY A 53 -7.79 -0.15 11.09
C GLY A 53 -8.14 -0.86 9.79
N CYS A 54 -8.76 -2.04 9.86
CA CYS A 54 -9.19 -2.87 8.73
C CYS A 54 -10.17 -2.16 7.79
N THR A 55 -10.96 -1.22 8.28
CA THR A 55 -11.92 -0.43 7.49
C THR A 55 -11.26 0.70 6.69
N GLY A 56 -9.97 0.97 6.96
CA GLY A 56 -9.18 1.97 6.26
C GLY A 56 -8.73 1.52 4.86
N PHE A 57 -8.05 2.42 4.16
CA PHE A 57 -7.56 2.19 2.80
C PHE A 57 -6.65 0.95 2.69
N LEU A 58 -5.53 0.90 3.42
CA LEU A 58 -4.61 -0.24 3.40
C LEU A 58 -5.24 -1.50 4.02
N GLY A 59 -6.03 -1.32 5.10
CA GLY A 59 -6.57 -2.43 5.89
C GLY A 59 -7.44 -3.38 5.09
N ARG A 60 -8.28 -2.87 4.20
CA ARG A 60 -9.15 -3.70 3.35
C ARG A 60 -8.38 -4.61 2.40
N TYR A 61 -7.28 -4.12 1.81
CA TYR A 61 -6.44 -4.93 0.94
C TYR A 61 -5.67 -5.99 1.73
N LEU A 62 -5.19 -5.63 2.93
CA LEU A 62 -4.53 -6.59 3.81
C LEU A 62 -5.48 -7.71 4.24
N VAL A 63 -6.70 -7.38 4.67
CA VAL A 63 -7.72 -8.38 5.04
C VAL A 63 -7.99 -9.33 3.87
N SER A 64 -8.14 -8.81 2.65
CA SER A 64 -8.34 -9.62 1.46
C SER A 64 -7.17 -10.57 1.18
N LYS A 65 -5.92 -10.10 1.36
CA LYS A 65 -4.72 -10.93 1.16
C LYS A 65 -4.59 -12.02 2.23
N LEU A 66 -4.80 -11.69 3.50
CA LEU A 66 -4.76 -12.65 4.61
C LEU A 66 -5.87 -13.71 4.48
N ALA A 67 -7.08 -13.27 4.13
CA ALA A 67 -8.19 -14.19 3.91
C ALA A 67 -7.90 -15.16 2.74
N ARG A 68 -7.30 -14.68 1.65
CA ARG A 68 -6.90 -15.53 0.52
C ARG A 68 -5.88 -16.60 0.91
N ASN A 69 -4.99 -16.29 1.87
CA ASN A 69 -4.02 -17.26 2.40
C ASN A 69 -4.66 -18.24 3.43
N GLY A 70 -5.97 -18.14 3.65
CA GLY A 70 -6.67 -19.04 4.57
C GLY A 70 -6.57 -18.67 6.04
N THR A 71 -6.05 -17.48 6.35
CA THR A 71 -5.97 -16.97 7.72
C THR A 71 -7.33 -16.50 8.19
N GLN A 72 -7.71 -16.87 9.42
CA GLN A 72 -8.89 -16.29 10.05
C GLN A 72 -8.55 -14.86 10.49
N VAL A 73 -9.35 -13.90 10.05
CA VAL A 73 -9.08 -12.48 10.30
C VAL A 73 -10.15 -11.88 11.19
N ILE A 74 -9.73 -11.41 12.36
CA ILE A 74 -10.57 -10.59 13.23
C ILE A 74 -10.48 -9.15 12.73
N VAL A 75 -11.64 -8.55 12.45
CA VAL A 75 -11.78 -7.21 11.91
C VAL A 75 -12.49 -6.30 12.91
N PRO A 76 -11.74 -5.60 13.79
CA PRO A 76 -12.30 -4.64 14.72
C PRO A 76 -12.86 -3.42 13.98
N TYR A 77 -14.13 -3.12 14.17
CA TYR A 77 -14.83 -2.00 13.53
C TYR A 77 -15.45 -1.06 14.57
N ARG A 78 -15.64 0.21 14.21
CA ARG A 78 -16.32 1.21 15.04
C ARG A 78 -17.73 1.52 14.54
N ASP A 79 -17.91 1.45 13.23
CA ASP A 79 -19.15 1.76 12.55
C ASP A 79 -19.61 0.55 11.74
N GLU A 80 -20.87 0.18 11.90
CA GLU A 80 -21.45 -1.02 11.31
C GLU A 80 -21.44 -1.00 9.78
N ASP A 81 -21.66 0.16 9.18
CA ASP A 81 -21.68 0.30 7.73
C ASP A 81 -20.31 0.07 7.10
N THR A 82 -19.26 0.49 7.77
CA THR A 82 -17.88 0.38 7.27
C THR A 82 -17.35 -1.05 7.22
N LYS A 83 -17.93 -2.01 7.97
CA LYS A 83 -17.52 -3.42 7.95
C LYS A 83 -18.12 -4.25 6.82
N ARG A 84 -19.20 -3.76 6.17
CA ARG A 84 -20.00 -4.57 5.23
C ARG A 84 -19.16 -5.16 4.09
N HIS A 85 -18.29 -4.35 3.51
CA HIS A 85 -17.44 -4.79 2.41
C HIS A 85 -16.38 -5.82 2.83
N LEU A 86 -16.00 -5.88 4.11
CA LEU A 86 -14.99 -6.83 4.60
C LEU A 86 -15.53 -8.26 4.67
N LYS A 87 -16.81 -8.44 4.99
CA LYS A 87 -17.42 -9.78 5.14
C LYS A 87 -17.34 -10.64 3.89
N VAL A 88 -17.33 -10.02 2.70
CA VAL A 88 -17.30 -10.74 1.42
C VAL A 88 -15.87 -11.07 0.94
N MET A 89 -14.84 -10.66 1.67
CA MET A 89 -13.44 -10.85 1.30
C MET A 89 -12.89 -12.23 1.67
N GLY A 90 -13.57 -12.97 2.51
CA GLY A 90 -13.20 -14.32 2.93
C GLY A 90 -14.37 -15.30 2.87
N ASP A 91 -14.09 -16.55 3.20
CA ASP A 91 -15.10 -17.60 3.30
C ASP A 91 -15.93 -17.46 4.61
N LEU A 92 -16.97 -18.26 4.72
CA LEU A 92 -17.88 -18.24 5.86
C LEU A 92 -17.13 -18.57 7.18
N GLY A 93 -17.24 -17.65 8.16
CA GLY A 93 -16.55 -17.80 9.45
C GLY A 93 -15.07 -17.40 9.45
N GLN A 94 -14.48 -17.09 8.29
CA GLN A 94 -13.08 -16.68 8.18
C GLN A 94 -12.87 -15.22 8.61
N ILE A 95 -13.82 -14.36 8.33
CA ILE A 95 -13.78 -12.95 8.76
C ILE A 95 -14.73 -12.76 9.92
N VAL A 96 -14.16 -12.39 11.07
CA VAL A 96 -14.89 -12.21 12.35
C VAL A 96 -14.93 -10.73 12.69
N PRO A 97 -16.06 -10.03 12.47
CA PRO A 97 -16.18 -8.63 12.85
C PRO A 97 -16.43 -8.52 14.36
N MET A 98 -15.67 -7.63 15.01
CA MET A 98 -15.81 -7.29 16.43
C MET A 98 -15.91 -5.79 16.62
N GLU A 99 -16.79 -5.33 17.52
CA GLU A 99 -16.90 -3.92 17.85
C GLU A 99 -15.76 -3.51 18.79
N TRP A 100 -15.16 -2.34 18.56
CA TRP A 100 -14.09 -1.84 19.39
C TRP A 100 -14.03 -0.31 19.44
N ASP A 101 -13.44 0.20 20.51
CA ASP A 101 -13.08 1.61 20.65
C ASP A 101 -11.62 1.72 21.09
N LEU A 102 -10.91 2.74 20.55
CA LEU A 102 -9.49 2.99 20.82
C LEU A 102 -9.23 3.30 22.31
N HIS A 103 -10.22 3.83 23.03
CA HIS A 103 -10.11 4.20 24.44
C HIS A 103 -10.51 3.09 25.41
N ARG A 104 -10.92 1.91 24.91
CA ARG A 104 -11.36 0.79 25.72
C ARG A 104 -10.41 -0.39 25.66
N PRO A 105 -9.50 -0.52 26.64
CA PRO A 105 -8.52 -1.62 26.65
C PRO A 105 -9.19 -3.00 26.70
N ASP A 106 -10.32 -3.14 27.40
CA ASP A 106 -11.04 -4.40 27.50
C ASP A 106 -11.51 -4.93 26.14
N GLN A 107 -12.06 -4.04 25.29
CA GLN A 107 -12.48 -4.41 23.94
C GLN A 107 -11.28 -4.74 23.03
N ILE A 108 -10.15 -4.04 23.21
CA ILE A 108 -8.92 -4.35 22.49
C ILE A 108 -8.43 -5.74 22.91
N ALA A 109 -8.42 -6.05 24.19
CA ALA A 109 -8.01 -7.36 24.70
C ALA A 109 -8.92 -8.49 24.18
N GLU A 110 -10.23 -8.27 24.13
CA GLU A 110 -11.17 -9.23 23.56
C GLU A 110 -10.91 -9.51 22.07
N CYS A 111 -10.65 -8.45 21.28
CA CYS A 111 -10.31 -8.59 19.86
C CYS A 111 -9.01 -9.36 19.63
N ILE A 112 -8.03 -9.27 20.55
CA ILE A 112 -6.71 -9.87 20.39
C ILE A 112 -6.62 -11.27 21.00
N ARG A 113 -7.53 -11.62 21.91
CA ARG A 113 -7.48 -12.79 22.81
C ARG A 113 -7.05 -14.10 22.13
N HIS A 114 -7.46 -14.31 20.89
CA HIS A 114 -7.19 -15.56 20.16
C HIS A 114 -6.22 -15.36 18.99
N SER A 115 -5.60 -14.18 18.89
CA SER A 115 -4.79 -13.85 17.71
C SER A 115 -3.33 -14.18 17.93
N ASP A 116 -2.74 -14.83 16.92
CA ASP A 116 -1.30 -15.07 16.86
C ASP A 116 -0.53 -13.81 16.47
N THR A 117 -1.14 -13.00 15.62
CA THR A 117 -0.53 -11.80 15.05
C THR A 117 -1.50 -10.63 15.07
N VAL A 118 -0.98 -9.47 15.43
CA VAL A 118 -1.74 -8.22 15.45
C VAL A 118 -1.13 -7.22 14.47
N TYR A 119 -1.98 -6.62 13.63
CA TYR A 119 -1.63 -5.52 12.76
C TYR A 119 -2.24 -4.23 13.29
N ASN A 120 -1.41 -3.25 13.57
CA ASN A 120 -1.86 -1.91 13.93
C ASN A 120 -1.69 -0.96 12.73
N LEU A 121 -2.77 -0.76 11.98
CA LEU A 121 -2.87 0.18 10.86
C LEU A 121 -3.59 1.47 11.27
N VAL A 122 -3.87 1.64 12.57
CA VAL A 122 -4.58 2.81 13.06
C VAL A 122 -3.72 4.05 12.88
N GLY A 123 -4.27 5.03 12.21
CA GLY A 123 -3.63 6.30 11.97
C GLY A 123 -4.57 7.28 11.30
N ARG A 124 -4.31 8.56 11.48
CA ARG A 124 -5.04 9.64 10.85
C ARG A 124 -4.08 10.70 10.32
N ASP A 125 -4.39 11.20 9.16
CA ASP A 125 -3.65 12.23 8.45
C ASP A 125 -4.18 13.66 8.69
N TYR A 126 -5.24 13.79 9.49
CA TYR A 126 -5.85 15.05 9.91
C TYR A 126 -6.41 14.95 11.31
N GLU A 127 -6.52 16.08 12.00
CA GLU A 127 -7.12 16.15 13.33
C GLU A 127 -8.62 16.37 13.25
N THR A 128 -9.32 15.84 14.24
CA THR A 128 -10.76 16.07 14.43
C THR A 128 -10.98 16.65 15.83
N ARG A 129 -12.18 17.13 16.09
CA ARG A 129 -12.54 17.68 17.40
C ARG A 129 -12.29 16.69 18.54
N ASN A 130 -12.47 15.39 18.30
CA ASN A 130 -12.37 14.33 19.31
C ASN A 130 -11.05 13.57 19.29
N TYR A 131 -10.28 13.66 18.19
CA TYR A 131 -9.07 12.88 17.99
C TYR A 131 -7.94 13.75 17.42
N ASN A 132 -6.93 13.99 18.23
CA ASN A 132 -5.70 14.66 17.85
C ASN A 132 -4.67 13.66 17.30
N TYR A 133 -3.64 14.13 16.61
CA TYR A 133 -2.56 13.27 16.12
C TYR A 133 -1.92 12.45 17.24
N ARG A 134 -1.65 13.07 18.40
CA ARG A 134 -1.01 12.41 19.53
C ARG A 134 -1.89 11.28 20.09
N GLY A 135 -3.18 11.54 20.34
CA GLY A 135 -4.10 10.54 20.88
C GLY A 135 -4.27 9.30 20.01
N VAL A 136 -4.19 9.46 18.67
CA VAL A 136 -4.34 8.33 17.75
C VAL A 136 -3.01 7.65 17.44
N ASN A 137 -1.97 8.42 17.08
CA ASN A 137 -0.71 7.86 16.59
C ASN A 137 0.24 7.45 17.72
N VAL A 138 0.16 8.07 18.91
CA VAL A 138 1.03 7.78 20.05
C VAL A 138 0.29 6.97 21.10
N ASP A 139 -0.70 7.57 21.75
CA ASP A 139 -1.38 6.96 22.90
C ASP A 139 -2.17 5.70 22.47
N GLY A 140 -2.88 5.77 21.35
CA GLY A 140 -3.60 4.62 20.82
C GLY A 140 -2.68 3.48 20.35
N ALA A 141 -1.56 3.82 19.73
CA ALA A 141 -0.57 2.82 19.31
C ALA A 141 0.11 2.15 20.52
N GLU A 142 0.46 2.93 21.55
CA GLU A 142 1.02 2.44 22.82
C GLU A 142 0.02 1.50 23.53
N LEU A 143 -1.26 1.87 23.58
CA LEU A 143 -2.30 1.07 24.22
C LEU A 143 -2.47 -0.29 23.53
N VAL A 144 -2.56 -0.31 22.20
CA VAL A 144 -2.64 -1.57 21.44
C VAL A 144 -1.41 -2.44 21.70
N ALA A 145 -0.21 -1.85 21.73
CA ALA A 145 1.03 -2.60 21.96
C ALA A 145 1.10 -3.16 23.40
N LYS A 146 0.68 -2.41 24.41
CA LYS A 146 0.61 -2.86 25.82
C LYS A 146 -0.34 -4.03 25.96
N VAL A 147 -1.57 -3.90 25.46
CA VAL A 147 -2.57 -4.97 25.52
C VAL A 147 -2.10 -6.21 24.78
N ALA A 148 -1.43 -6.05 23.61
CA ALA A 148 -0.85 -7.16 22.87
C ALA A 148 0.25 -7.88 23.65
N ALA A 149 1.07 -7.15 24.40
CA ALA A 149 2.08 -7.72 25.29
C ALA A 149 1.47 -8.47 26.48
N GLU A 150 0.44 -7.91 27.12
CA GLU A 150 -0.28 -8.49 28.25
C GLU A 150 -1.00 -9.79 27.86
N VAL A 151 -1.62 -9.83 26.69
CA VAL A 151 -2.29 -11.03 26.16
C VAL A 151 -1.30 -12.09 25.69
N GLY A 152 -0.04 -11.71 25.40
CA GLY A 152 1.01 -12.63 24.96
C GLY A 152 0.94 -12.96 23.47
N VAL A 153 0.57 -11.99 22.64
CA VAL A 153 0.56 -12.15 21.17
C VAL A 153 1.98 -12.42 20.65
N SER A 154 2.13 -13.33 19.68
CA SER A 154 3.43 -13.72 19.16
C SER A 154 4.11 -12.62 18.35
N ARG A 155 3.34 -11.84 17.58
CA ARG A 155 3.86 -10.84 16.65
C ARG A 155 2.98 -9.59 16.59
N LEU A 156 3.61 -8.43 16.54
CA LEU A 156 2.95 -7.14 16.36
C LEU A 156 3.58 -6.40 15.18
N PHE A 157 2.78 -6.06 14.19
CA PHE A 157 3.15 -5.19 13.07
C PHE A 157 2.53 -3.80 13.25
N HIS A 158 3.36 -2.78 13.30
CA HIS A 158 2.91 -1.39 13.41
C HIS A 158 3.24 -0.61 12.14
N VAL A 159 2.22 -0.02 11.49
CA VAL A 159 2.41 0.77 10.28
C VAL A 159 2.55 2.25 10.61
N SER A 160 3.71 2.77 10.28
CA SER A 160 4.11 4.17 10.44
C SER A 160 4.13 4.91 9.08
N HIS A 161 5.13 5.74 8.84
CA HIS A 161 5.34 6.47 7.59
C HIS A 161 6.83 6.61 7.30
N LEU A 162 7.23 6.63 6.02
CA LEU A 162 8.64 6.74 5.60
C LEU A 162 9.34 7.99 6.19
N ASN A 163 8.63 9.12 6.22
CA ASN A 163 9.14 10.39 6.72
C ASN A 163 9.00 10.57 8.25
N ALA A 164 8.67 9.49 8.99
CA ALA A 164 8.60 9.56 10.44
C ALA A 164 9.96 9.96 11.04
N SER A 165 10.02 11.10 11.72
CA SER A 165 11.24 11.66 12.30
C SER A 165 10.94 12.55 13.50
N LYS A 166 11.77 12.44 14.53
CA LYS A 166 11.68 13.28 15.73
C LYS A 166 11.85 14.79 15.45
N HIS A 167 12.64 15.11 14.43
CA HIS A 167 12.96 16.49 14.07
C HIS A 167 12.11 17.05 12.94
N SER A 168 11.07 16.34 12.52
CA SER A 168 10.17 16.81 11.47
C SER A 168 9.44 18.09 11.89
N LYS A 169 9.18 18.96 10.92
CA LYS A 169 8.35 20.17 11.13
C LYS A 169 6.85 19.82 11.15
N SER A 170 6.47 18.70 10.59
CA SER A 170 5.09 18.21 10.59
C SER A 170 4.80 17.46 11.88
N GLU A 171 3.71 17.82 12.55
CA GLU A 171 3.24 17.12 13.76
C GLU A 171 2.80 15.68 13.45
N PHE A 172 2.27 15.43 12.27
CA PHE A 172 1.92 14.07 11.84
C PHE A 172 3.14 13.15 11.79
N TYR A 173 4.25 13.55 11.14
CA TYR A 173 5.46 12.73 11.07
C TYR A 173 6.14 12.57 12.42
N LYS A 174 6.08 13.62 13.24
CA LYS A 174 6.64 13.61 14.59
C LYS A 174 5.89 12.65 15.52
N THR A 175 4.55 12.72 15.52
CA THR A 175 3.72 11.80 16.31
C THR A 175 3.80 10.36 15.81
N LYS A 176 3.99 10.13 14.51
CA LYS A 176 4.25 8.78 13.99
C LYS A 176 5.56 8.22 14.56
N PHE A 177 6.62 9.01 14.58
CA PHE A 177 7.90 8.58 15.17
C PHE A 177 7.80 8.34 16.68
N GLU A 178 7.17 9.24 17.45
CA GLU A 178 6.92 9.05 18.88
C GLU A 178 6.11 7.75 19.13
N GLY A 179 5.12 7.46 18.27
CA GLY A 179 4.34 6.23 18.32
C GLY A 179 5.18 4.98 18.11
N GLU A 180 6.14 5.01 17.17
CA GLU A 180 7.08 3.89 16.97
C GLU A 180 7.92 3.62 18.22
N GLU A 181 8.50 4.67 18.83
CA GLU A 181 9.30 4.54 20.07
C GLU A 181 8.46 3.93 21.19
N LYS A 182 7.21 4.37 21.35
CA LYS A 182 6.29 3.86 22.38
C LYS A 182 5.86 2.41 22.11
N VAL A 183 5.58 2.06 20.88
CA VAL A 183 5.23 0.68 20.49
C VAL A 183 6.40 -0.26 20.74
N GLN A 184 7.62 0.11 20.36
CA GLN A 184 8.82 -0.70 20.61
C GLN A 184 9.15 -0.83 22.10
N ALA A 185 8.89 0.21 22.90
CA ALA A 185 9.05 0.16 24.35
C ALA A 185 8.03 -0.77 25.02
N ALA A 186 6.77 -0.76 24.57
CA ALA A 186 5.71 -1.61 25.10
C ALA A 186 5.80 -3.05 24.61
N PHE A 187 6.22 -3.27 23.38
CA PHE A 187 6.38 -4.59 22.74
C PHE A 187 7.74 -4.67 22.01
N PRO A 188 8.81 -5.12 22.66
CA PRO A 188 10.17 -5.10 22.08
C PRO A 188 10.33 -5.92 20.79
N GLY A 189 9.46 -6.90 20.55
CA GLY A 189 9.41 -7.70 19.32
C GLY A 189 8.57 -7.11 18.20
N ALA A 190 8.08 -5.87 18.34
CA ALA A 190 7.26 -5.22 17.31
C ALA A 190 8.07 -4.92 16.05
N VAL A 191 7.45 -5.21 14.89
CA VAL A 191 7.98 -4.84 13.59
C VAL A 191 7.33 -3.54 13.14
N VAL A 192 8.14 -2.52 12.93
CA VAL A 192 7.71 -1.22 12.41
C VAL A 192 7.84 -1.21 10.89
N VAL A 193 6.75 -0.93 10.20
CA VAL A 193 6.72 -0.83 8.74
C VAL A 193 6.50 0.62 8.35
N ARG A 194 7.40 1.17 7.54
CA ARG A 194 7.39 2.56 7.07
C ARG A 194 7.12 2.62 5.56
N PRO A 195 5.86 2.60 5.12
CA PRO A 195 5.53 2.84 3.73
C PRO A 195 5.67 4.32 3.38
N ALA A 196 5.94 4.60 2.12
CA ALA A 196 5.81 5.95 1.55
C ALA A 196 4.33 6.30 1.30
N ALA A 197 4.08 7.38 0.56
CA ALA A 197 2.72 7.74 0.17
C ALA A 197 2.05 6.63 -0.64
N ILE A 198 0.96 6.06 -0.12
CA ILE A 198 0.29 4.92 -0.73
C ILE A 198 -0.76 5.41 -1.73
N TYR A 199 -0.73 4.85 -2.95
CA TYR A 199 -1.74 5.11 -3.97
C TYR A 199 -2.54 3.85 -4.34
N GLY A 200 -3.74 4.02 -4.88
CA GLY A 200 -4.61 2.92 -5.30
C GLY A 200 -6.02 3.39 -5.65
N TYR A 201 -6.99 2.47 -5.64
CA TYR A 201 -8.35 2.76 -6.09
C TYR A 201 -9.10 3.77 -5.21
N GLU A 202 -8.96 3.68 -3.88
CA GLU A 202 -9.62 4.58 -2.92
C GLU A 202 -8.64 5.51 -2.23
N ASP A 203 -7.52 5.83 -2.88
CA ASP A 203 -6.53 6.72 -2.32
C ASP A 203 -7.06 8.17 -2.21
N LYS A 204 -6.45 8.93 -1.33
CA LYS A 204 -6.66 10.37 -1.25
C LYS A 204 -5.62 11.14 -2.08
N PHE A 205 -4.56 10.46 -2.52
CA PHE A 205 -3.41 11.10 -3.14
C PHE A 205 -3.68 11.47 -4.62
N LEU A 206 -3.84 10.47 -5.50
CA LEU A 206 -4.12 10.68 -6.93
C LEU A 206 -5.57 11.10 -7.17
N ASN A 207 -6.52 10.51 -6.43
CA ASN A 207 -7.92 10.82 -6.60
C ASN A 207 -8.25 12.26 -6.26
N ASN A 208 -7.64 12.83 -5.22
CA ASN A 208 -7.85 14.24 -4.91
C ASN A 208 -7.31 15.15 -6.02
N MET A 209 -6.20 14.79 -6.67
CA MET A 209 -5.66 15.53 -7.79
C MET A 209 -6.56 15.45 -9.05
N ALA A 210 -7.26 14.32 -9.22
CA ALA A 210 -8.14 14.09 -10.36
C ALA A 210 -9.56 14.67 -10.17
N MET A 211 -10.10 14.59 -8.94
CA MET A 211 -11.50 14.92 -8.64
C MET A 211 -11.68 16.39 -8.29
N TYR A 212 -10.74 16.97 -7.54
CA TYR A 212 -10.89 18.33 -7.05
C TYR A 212 -10.06 19.32 -7.87
N PRO A 213 -10.59 20.53 -8.11
CA PRO A 213 -9.82 21.59 -8.75
C PRO A 213 -8.66 21.99 -7.83
N ILE A 214 -7.48 22.11 -8.40
CA ILE A 214 -6.31 22.59 -7.69
C ILE A 214 -6.40 24.12 -7.57
N TRP A 215 -6.69 24.60 -6.37
CA TRP A 215 -6.86 26.02 -6.09
C TRP A 215 -5.52 26.78 -6.01
N TRP A 216 -4.47 26.10 -5.55
CA TRP A 216 -3.11 26.65 -5.40
C TRP A 216 -2.04 25.58 -5.58
N LYS A 217 -0.89 26.03 -6.01
CA LYS A 217 0.32 25.20 -6.07
C LYS A 217 1.24 25.58 -4.91
N LEU A 218 1.72 24.59 -4.17
CA LEU A 218 2.66 24.77 -3.08
C LEU A 218 4.06 24.35 -3.52
N ASN A 219 5.10 25.03 -3.05
CA ASN A 219 6.52 24.73 -3.33
C ASN A 219 6.81 24.55 -4.83
N HIS A 220 6.14 25.31 -5.71
CA HIS A 220 6.25 25.14 -7.17
C HIS A 220 6.04 23.68 -7.64
N MET A 221 5.38 22.85 -6.85
CA MET A 221 5.18 21.39 -7.12
C MET A 221 6.50 20.58 -7.25
N LYS A 222 7.62 21.11 -6.74
CA LYS A 222 8.94 20.47 -6.83
C LYS A 222 9.22 19.45 -5.73
N THR A 223 8.34 19.33 -4.75
CA THR A 223 8.48 18.35 -3.68
C THR A 223 8.51 16.94 -4.26
N THR A 224 9.52 16.18 -3.87
CA THR A 224 9.71 14.80 -4.31
C THR A 224 8.99 13.82 -3.41
N VAL A 225 8.32 12.84 -4.01
CA VAL A 225 7.61 11.75 -3.34
C VAL A 225 7.97 10.43 -4.00
N ARG A 226 7.89 9.35 -3.23
CA ARG A 226 8.13 7.98 -3.68
C ARG A 226 6.87 7.14 -3.53
N PRO A 227 5.85 7.35 -4.37
CA PRO A 227 4.56 6.69 -4.18
C PRO A 227 4.69 5.17 -4.32
N VAL A 228 3.98 4.44 -3.47
CA VAL A 228 3.96 2.99 -3.44
C VAL A 228 2.54 2.46 -3.65
N HIS A 229 2.42 1.37 -4.39
CA HIS A 229 1.13 0.77 -4.68
C HIS A 229 0.56 0.03 -3.46
N VAL A 230 -0.73 0.22 -3.17
CA VAL A 230 -1.39 -0.37 -2.00
C VAL A 230 -1.35 -1.91 -1.99
N MET A 231 -1.43 -2.53 -3.18
CA MET A 231 -1.39 -4.00 -3.29
C MET A 231 -0.04 -4.57 -2.94
N ASP A 232 1.05 -3.85 -3.25
CA ASP A 232 2.41 -4.26 -2.94
C ASP A 232 2.69 -4.17 -1.44
N VAL A 233 2.24 -3.08 -0.80
CA VAL A 233 2.33 -2.93 0.66
C VAL A 233 1.49 -4.00 1.37
N ALA A 234 0.27 -4.26 0.90
CA ALA A 234 -0.58 -5.31 1.48
C ALA A 234 0.02 -6.71 1.28
N GLN A 235 0.65 -6.98 0.13
CA GLN A 235 1.36 -8.24 -0.12
C GLN A 235 2.59 -8.36 0.76
N ALA A 236 3.34 -7.28 0.94
CA ALA A 236 4.49 -7.22 1.83
C ALA A 236 4.10 -7.56 3.27
N LEU A 237 3.03 -6.96 3.79
CA LEU A 237 2.50 -7.25 5.13
C LEU A 237 2.01 -8.71 5.25
N ALA A 238 1.40 -9.26 4.20
CA ALA A 238 0.96 -10.65 4.19
C ALA A 238 2.15 -11.63 4.12
N ASN A 239 3.19 -11.33 3.33
CA ASN A 239 4.39 -12.16 3.27
C ASN A 239 5.17 -12.16 4.59
N MET A 240 5.23 -11.00 5.27
CA MET A 240 5.84 -10.90 6.60
C MET A 240 5.13 -11.75 7.64
N PHE A 241 3.84 -12.00 7.48
CA PHE A 241 3.08 -12.91 8.35
C PHE A 241 3.58 -14.35 8.27
N GLU A 242 3.95 -14.80 7.10
CA GLU A 242 4.44 -16.16 6.86
C GLU A 242 5.93 -16.32 7.17
N SER A 243 6.69 -15.23 7.06
CA SER A 243 8.13 -15.23 7.25
C SER A 243 8.52 -15.42 8.72
N PRO A 244 9.41 -16.35 9.05
CA PRO A 244 9.85 -16.60 10.42
C PRO A 244 10.75 -15.49 10.98
N SER A 245 11.50 -14.80 10.13
CA SER A 245 12.42 -13.74 10.50
C SER A 245 12.15 -12.48 9.70
N VAL A 246 11.73 -11.43 10.39
CA VAL A 246 11.47 -10.11 9.81
C VAL A 246 12.28 -9.07 10.58
N PRO A 247 12.94 -8.12 9.92
CA PRO A 247 13.65 -7.03 10.60
C PRO A 247 12.69 -6.22 11.49
N SER A 248 13.19 -5.66 12.58
CA SER A 248 12.39 -4.80 13.46
C SER A 248 11.90 -3.50 12.79
N LEU A 249 12.60 -3.05 11.73
CA LEU A 249 12.25 -1.91 10.91
C LEU A 249 12.28 -2.32 9.43
N VAL A 250 11.20 -2.04 8.71
CA VAL A 250 11.07 -2.32 7.27
C VAL A 250 10.62 -1.04 6.56
N ASN A 251 11.45 -0.56 5.63
CA ASN A 251 11.14 0.60 4.81
C ASN A 251 10.58 0.15 3.46
N LEU A 252 9.42 0.70 3.08
CA LEU A 252 8.74 0.38 1.83
C LEU A 252 8.52 1.65 0.99
N PRO A 253 9.60 2.25 0.44
CA PRO A 253 9.48 3.36 -0.50
C PRO A 253 8.98 2.85 -1.86
N GLY A 254 8.37 3.72 -2.66
CA GLY A 254 8.09 3.40 -4.06
C GLY A 254 9.37 3.27 -4.90
N PRO A 255 9.29 2.62 -6.06
CA PRO A 255 10.44 2.37 -6.92
C PRO A 255 11.05 3.66 -7.49
N SER A 256 10.20 4.61 -7.90
CA SER A 256 10.61 5.85 -8.54
C SER A 256 10.48 7.05 -7.62
N VAL A 257 11.40 8.01 -7.78
CA VAL A 257 11.33 9.33 -7.14
C VAL A 257 10.65 10.30 -8.09
N LEU A 258 9.46 10.77 -7.75
CA LEU A 258 8.64 11.60 -8.61
C LEU A 258 8.36 12.96 -7.96
N THR A 259 8.22 14.01 -8.77
CA THR A 259 7.80 15.32 -8.29
C THR A 259 6.28 15.44 -8.33
N HIS A 260 5.70 16.28 -7.48
CA HIS A 260 4.27 16.57 -7.56
C HIS A 260 3.86 17.17 -8.90
N GLU A 261 4.79 17.89 -9.58
CA GLU A 261 4.56 18.42 -10.93
C GLU A 261 4.36 17.28 -11.94
N TYR A 262 5.24 16.28 -11.89
CA TYR A 262 5.13 15.09 -12.74
C TYR A 262 3.82 14.31 -12.48
N LEU A 263 3.47 14.11 -11.20
CA LEU A 263 2.22 13.45 -10.84
C LEU A 263 0.98 14.20 -11.36
N LEU A 264 1.01 15.53 -11.30
CA LEU A 264 -0.06 16.34 -11.86
C LEU A 264 -0.13 16.21 -13.40
N ALA A 265 1.02 16.20 -14.07
CA ALA A 265 1.08 15.97 -15.51
C ALA A 265 0.57 14.56 -15.88
N LEU A 266 0.92 13.54 -15.09
CA LEU A 266 0.42 12.17 -15.25
C LEU A 266 -1.11 12.10 -15.11
N VAL A 267 -1.67 12.70 -14.06
CA VAL A 267 -3.12 12.77 -13.86
C VAL A 267 -3.79 13.49 -15.03
N SER A 268 -3.24 14.60 -15.49
CA SER A 268 -3.73 15.37 -16.64
C SER A 268 -3.70 14.54 -17.94
N ALA A 269 -2.60 13.82 -18.18
CA ALA A 269 -2.44 12.95 -19.36
C ALA A 269 -3.44 11.78 -19.35
N VAL A 270 -3.67 11.17 -18.18
CA VAL A 270 -4.62 10.05 -18.06
C VAL A 270 -6.06 10.53 -18.14
N THR A 271 -6.43 11.61 -17.46
CA THR A 271 -7.82 12.10 -17.40
C THR A 271 -8.23 12.95 -18.61
N TYR A 272 -7.29 13.43 -19.40
CA TYR A 272 -7.50 14.40 -20.48
C TYR A 272 -8.05 15.75 -20.00
N HIS A 273 -7.91 16.05 -18.70
CA HIS A 273 -8.19 17.38 -18.20
C HIS A 273 -6.99 18.30 -18.43
N PRO A 274 -7.21 19.57 -18.78
CA PRO A 274 -6.09 20.49 -18.97
C PRO A 274 -5.32 20.67 -17.65
N PRO A 275 -3.99 20.85 -17.73
CA PRO A 275 -3.18 21.06 -16.54
C PRO A 275 -3.64 22.29 -15.77
N SER A 276 -3.67 22.18 -14.45
CA SER A 276 -4.11 23.28 -13.58
C SER A 276 -3.25 24.54 -13.76
N ARG A 277 -3.92 25.68 -13.98
CA ARG A 277 -3.31 27.03 -14.05
C ARG A 277 -3.29 27.74 -12.68
N ALA A 278 -3.48 26.99 -11.58
CA ALA A 278 -3.52 27.57 -10.24
C ALA A 278 -2.24 28.37 -9.93
N PRO A 279 -2.36 29.48 -9.17
CA PRO A 279 -1.22 30.30 -8.77
C PRO A 279 -0.34 29.55 -7.75
N VAL A 280 0.94 29.87 -7.73
CA VAL A 280 1.86 29.40 -6.71
C VAL A 280 1.72 30.29 -5.47
N VAL A 281 1.37 29.68 -4.34
CA VAL A 281 1.18 30.41 -3.08
C VAL A 281 2.38 30.19 -2.15
N PRO A 282 2.95 31.28 -1.59
CA PRO A 282 4.02 31.17 -0.59
C PRO A 282 3.53 30.43 0.66
N LYS A 283 4.44 29.67 1.29
CA LYS A 283 4.15 28.85 2.49
C LYS A 283 3.42 29.63 3.58
N ARG A 284 3.93 30.84 3.94
CA ARG A 284 3.35 31.66 5.02
C ARG A 284 1.89 32.05 4.77
N VAL A 285 1.57 32.38 3.53
CA VAL A 285 0.20 32.73 3.13
C VAL A 285 -0.71 31.51 3.17
N ALA A 286 -0.25 30.38 2.65
CA ALA A 286 -1.00 29.12 2.67
C ALA A 286 -1.29 28.65 4.10
N THR A 287 -0.29 28.69 5.01
CA THR A 287 -0.49 28.31 6.42
C THR A 287 -1.47 29.24 7.14
N LEU A 288 -1.44 30.54 6.87
CA LEU A 288 -2.35 31.50 7.46
C LEU A 288 -3.79 31.27 6.98
N ILE A 289 -3.99 31.05 5.68
CA ILE A 289 -5.29 30.74 5.10
C ILE A 289 -5.85 29.43 5.69
N THR A 290 -5.03 28.38 5.79
CA THR A 290 -5.47 27.10 6.33
C THR A 290 -5.77 27.15 7.83
N GLN A 291 -5.00 27.92 8.62
CA GLN A 291 -5.30 28.14 10.03
C GLN A 291 -6.62 28.89 10.24
N LEU A 292 -6.87 29.91 9.43
CA LEU A 292 -8.12 30.67 9.48
C LEU A 292 -9.32 29.80 9.02
N SER A 293 -9.11 29.02 7.93
CA SER A 293 -10.13 28.13 7.40
C SER A 293 -10.51 27.03 8.40
N ASN A 294 -9.55 26.40 9.07
CA ASN A 294 -9.81 25.35 10.06
C ASN A 294 -10.59 25.84 11.30
N ARG A 295 -10.58 27.13 11.56
CA ARG A 295 -11.35 27.71 12.66
C ARG A 295 -12.85 27.77 12.38
N TYR A 296 -13.22 27.94 11.09
CA TYR A 296 -14.62 28.14 10.65
C TYR A 296 -15.16 26.96 9.84
N ILE A 297 -14.30 26.35 9.04
CA ILE A 297 -14.69 25.24 8.15
C ILE A 297 -13.87 24.01 8.54
N TRP A 298 -14.56 23.06 9.11
CA TRP A 298 -13.95 21.78 9.38
C TRP A 298 -13.83 20.96 8.08
N TRP A 299 -12.67 21.01 7.43
CA TRP A 299 -12.41 20.24 6.21
C TRP A 299 -11.04 19.55 6.29
N PRO A 300 -10.97 18.19 6.18
CA PRO A 300 -9.74 17.43 6.40
C PRO A 300 -8.57 17.79 5.48
N THR A 301 -8.86 18.20 4.24
CA THR A 301 -7.84 18.47 3.21
C THR A 301 -7.15 19.84 3.35
N LEU A 302 -7.62 20.69 4.25
CA LEU A 302 -7.12 22.06 4.47
C LEU A 302 -6.43 22.21 5.84
N SER A 303 -5.79 21.15 6.35
CA SER A 303 -5.05 21.27 7.61
C SER A 303 -3.73 22.02 7.40
N PRO A 304 -3.29 22.84 8.37
CA PRO A 304 -2.00 23.54 8.29
C PRO A 304 -0.82 22.56 8.25
N ASP A 305 -0.94 21.40 8.88
CA ASP A 305 0.07 20.34 8.86
C ASP A 305 0.21 19.71 7.46
N GLU A 306 -0.87 19.62 6.67
CA GLU A 306 -0.76 19.17 5.29
C GLU A 306 0.03 20.14 4.41
N VAL A 307 -0.11 21.45 4.65
CA VAL A 307 0.73 22.44 3.98
C VAL A 307 2.20 22.20 4.32
N GLU A 308 2.54 21.96 5.60
CA GLU A 308 3.90 21.64 5.99
C GLU A 308 4.43 20.39 5.29
N ARG A 309 3.64 19.32 5.22
CA ARG A 309 4.00 18.06 4.54
C ARG A 309 4.31 18.25 3.06
N ARG A 310 3.62 19.17 2.37
CA ARG A 310 3.87 19.49 0.96
C ARG A 310 5.21 20.18 0.70
N PHE A 311 5.94 20.60 1.74
CA PHE A 311 7.30 21.17 1.66
C PHE A 311 8.38 20.18 2.12
N ILE A 312 8.01 18.97 2.53
CA ILE A 312 8.95 17.94 2.99
C ILE A 312 9.08 16.91 1.88
N ASN A 313 10.31 16.71 1.40
CA ASN A 313 10.62 15.65 0.45
C ASN A 313 10.65 14.30 1.17
N ASP A 314 10.29 13.23 0.45
CA ASP A 314 10.45 11.89 0.96
C ASP A 314 11.94 11.57 1.16
N VAL A 315 12.23 10.85 2.24
CA VAL A 315 13.59 10.45 2.59
C VAL A 315 14.08 9.41 1.58
N ASP A 316 15.28 9.62 1.05
CA ASP A 316 15.92 8.67 0.14
C ASP A 316 16.56 7.52 0.94
N VAL A 317 15.74 6.53 1.27
CA VAL A 317 16.15 5.30 1.97
C VAL A 317 15.99 4.12 1.03
N PRO A 318 16.94 3.18 1.00
CA PRO A 318 16.78 1.95 0.22
C PRO A 318 15.57 1.16 0.72
N GLY A 319 14.83 0.57 -0.21
CA GLY A 319 13.68 -0.27 0.12
C GLY A 319 14.09 -1.67 0.58
N ASP A 320 13.39 -2.19 1.56
CA ASP A 320 13.59 -3.57 2.05
C ASP A 320 12.71 -4.59 1.30
N TRP A 321 12.38 -4.33 0.04
CA TRP A 321 11.49 -5.14 -0.77
C TRP A 321 11.96 -6.57 -0.97
N ASP A 322 13.27 -6.76 -1.14
CA ASP A 322 13.89 -8.08 -1.30
C ASP A 322 13.69 -8.96 -0.06
N LYS A 323 13.76 -8.35 1.15
CA LYS A 323 13.54 -9.06 2.42
C LYS A 323 12.12 -9.55 2.60
N VAL A 324 11.17 -8.91 1.91
CA VAL A 324 9.74 -9.21 1.99
C VAL A 324 9.26 -10.03 0.79
N GLY A 325 10.12 -10.18 -0.23
CA GLY A 325 9.83 -10.96 -1.44
C GLY A 325 8.74 -10.35 -2.33
N VAL A 326 8.73 -9.02 -2.45
CA VAL A 326 7.80 -8.29 -3.32
C VAL A 326 8.60 -7.37 -4.25
N VAL A 327 8.22 -7.32 -5.51
CA VAL A 327 8.74 -6.36 -6.48
C VAL A 327 7.74 -5.21 -6.55
N PRO A 328 8.13 -3.97 -6.16
CA PRO A 328 7.23 -2.83 -6.20
C PRO A 328 6.89 -2.45 -7.65
N THR A 329 5.61 -2.15 -7.88
CA THR A 329 5.11 -1.77 -9.22
C THR A 329 5.22 -0.27 -9.44
N GLU A 330 5.51 0.13 -10.68
CA GLU A 330 5.58 1.54 -11.06
C GLU A 330 4.18 2.17 -11.09
N ILE A 331 4.15 3.47 -10.75
CA ILE A 331 2.89 4.20 -10.71
C ILE A 331 2.25 4.33 -12.10
N GLU A 332 3.07 4.42 -13.13
CA GLU A 332 2.64 4.61 -14.51
C GLU A 332 1.83 3.43 -15.03
N ASP A 333 2.21 2.21 -14.65
CA ASP A 333 1.52 0.99 -15.03
C ASP A 333 0.10 0.90 -14.44
N ASN A 334 -0.05 1.38 -13.20
CA ASN A 334 -1.30 1.24 -12.45
C ASN A 334 -2.19 2.49 -12.49
N ALA A 335 -1.63 3.68 -12.70
CA ALA A 335 -2.36 4.94 -12.64
C ALA A 335 -3.54 5.00 -13.62
N ILE A 336 -3.38 4.41 -14.81
CA ILE A 336 -4.43 4.35 -15.81
C ILE A 336 -5.68 3.65 -15.26
N THR A 337 -5.51 2.54 -14.55
CA THR A 337 -6.61 1.73 -14.00
C THR A 337 -7.46 2.53 -13.02
N TYR A 338 -6.82 3.37 -12.21
CA TYR A 338 -7.49 4.15 -11.16
C TYR A 338 -8.05 5.48 -11.66
N LEU A 339 -7.34 6.15 -12.57
CA LEU A 339 -7.69 7.50 -13.03
C LEU A 339 -8.63 7.52 -14.24
N ARG A 340 -8.73 6.42 -15.01
CA ARG A 340 -9.59 6.35 -16.21
C ARG A 340 -11.05 6.69 -15.92
N ARG A 341 -11.55 6.43 -14.72
CA ARG A 341 -12.93 6.73 -14.30
C ARG A 341 -13.26 8.23 -14.29
N TYR A 342 -12.24 9.10 -14.25
CA TYR A 342 -12.43 10.56 -14.27
C TYR A 342 -12.42 11.15 -15.67
N ARG A 343 -12.31 10.33 -16.72
CA ARG A 343 -12.40 10.78 -18.11
C ARG A 343 -13.82 11.15 -18.49
N SER A 344 -13.95 12.14 -19.37
CA SER A 344 -15.22 12.39 -20.07
C SER A 344 -15.55 11.22 -21.02
N ALA A 345 -16.82 11.03 -21.35
CA ALA A 345 -17.27 9.97 -22.27
C ALA A 345 -16.57 10.03 -23.64
N GLU A 346 -16.34 11.24 -24.15
CA GLU A 346 -15.64 11.47 -25.44
C GLU A 346 -14.19 11.00 -25.46
N ASN A 347 -13.51 11.10 -24.29
CA ASN A 347 -12.09 10.76 -24.15
C ASN A 347 -11.88 9.35 -23.61
N TYR A 348 -12.94 8.60 -23.29
CA TYR A 348 -12.85 7.34 -22.57
C TYR A 348 -11.98 6.29 -23.25
N ASN A 349 -12.04 6.20 -24.60
CA ASN A 349 -11.30 5.21 -25.39
C ASN A 349 -9.97 5.74 -25.96
N ARG A 350 -9.60 6.99 -25.68
CA ARG A 350 -8.34 7.54 -26.21
C ARG A 350 -7.13 6.90 -25.54
N PRO A 351 -6.02 6.68 -26.29
CA PRO A 351 -4.78 6.16 -25.73
C PRO A 351 -4.17 7.15 -24.75
N VAL A 352 -3.39 6.66 -23.78
CA VAL A 352 -2.65 7.53 -22.85
C VAL A 352 -1.26 7.75 -23.38
N VAL A 353 -0.85 9.01 -23.46
CA VAL A 353 0.53 9.39 -23.71
C VAL A 353 1.10 9.86 -22.39
N LEU A 354 2.00 9.05 -21.81
CA LEU A 354 2.63 9.36 -20.53
C LEU A 354 3.56 10.56 -20.68
N PRO A 355 3.63 11.46 -19.70
CA PRO A 355 4.55 12.57 -19.71
C PRO A 355 6.00 12.03 -19.62
N HIS A 356 6.89 12.54 -20.45
CA HIS A 356 8.30 12.18 -20.37
C HIS A 356 8.91 12.79 -19.10
N SER A 357 9.61 11.97 -18.32
CA SER A 357 10.43 12.50 -17.22
C SER A 357 11.54 13.37 -17.82
N ARG A 358 11.64 14.62 -17.39
CA ARG A 358 12.66 15.56 -17.90
C ARG A 358 14.11 15.17 -17.56
N GLU A 359 14.33 14.12 -16.81
CA GLU A 359 15.65 13.75 -16.27
C GLU A 359 16.36 12.62 -17.03
N GLU A 360 15.71 11.93 -17.95
CA GLU A 360 16.44 11.04 -18.85
C GLU A 360 16.79 11.80 -20.13
N PRO A 361 18.08 12.07 -20.39
CA PRO A 361 18.48 12.49 -21.72
C PRO A 361 18.14 11.32 -22.65
N VAL A 362 17.12 11.52 -23.48
CA VAL A 362 16.80 10.57 -24.55
C VAL A 362 18.11 10.33 -25.31
N SER A 363 18.75 9.18 -25.08
CA SER A 363 19.95 8.87 -25.83
C SER A 363 19.53 8.84 -27.29
N ALA A 364 20.20 9.62 -28.12
CA ALA A 364 19.92 9.74 -29.57
C ALA A 364 19.87 8.38 -30.26
N ALA A 365 20.31 7.31 -29.63
CA ALA A 365 20.23 5.93 -30.06
C ALA A 365 18.81 5.35 -30.12
N CYS A 366 17.88 5.76 -29.21
CA CYS A 366 16.50 5.26 -29.24
C CYS A 366 15.68 5.91 -30.37
N LEU A 367 15.91 7.19 -30.65
CA LEU A 367 15.22 7.87 -31.77
C LEU A 367 15.60 7.29 -33.16
N PHE A 368 16.82 6.76 -33.30
CA PHE A 368 17.25 6.11 -34.55
C PHE A 368 16.72 4.69 -34.72
N LEU A 369 16.35 4.01 -33.64
CA LEU A 369 15.74 2.67 -33.68
C LEU A 369 14.26 2.73 -34.05
N ASP A 370 13.51 3.70 -33.51
CA ASP A 370 12.08 3.88 -33.81
C ASP A 370 11.87 4.35 -35.30
N VAL A 371 12.72 5.23 -35.81
CA VAL A 371 12.64 5.65 -37.20
C VAL A 371 12.96 4.49 -38.15
N LYS A 372 13.96 3.63 -37.82
CA LYS A 372 14.29 2.45 -38.66
C LYS A 372 13.26 1.32 -38.58
N MET A 373 12.54 1.19 -37.49
CA MET A 373 11.43 0.22 -37.37
C MET A 373 10.20 0.69 -38.16
N THR A 374 9.89 1.99 -38.14
CA THR A 374 8.76 2.55 -38.91
C THR A 374 8.99 2.48 -40.41
N GLU A 375 10.24 2.67 -40.88
CA GLU A 375 10.58 2.52 -42.33
C GLU A 375 10.59 1.04 -42.80
N ARG A 376 10.87 0.07 -41.92
CA ARG A 376 10.80 -1.36 -42.28
C ARG A 376 9.38 -1.92 -42.30
N GLN A 377 8.41 -1.28 -41.64
CA GLN A 377 7.01 -1.70 -41.69
C GLN A 377 6.22 -1.10 -42.88
N LEU A 378 6.78 -0.14 -43.59
CA LEU A 378 6.11 0.51 -44.74
C LEU A 378 6.53 -0.08 -46.11
N LEU A 379 7.34 -1.14 -46.17
CA LEU A 379 7.87 -1.68 -47.44
C LEU A 379 7.61 -3.16 -47.72
N PRO A 380 6.48 -3.80 -47.39
CA PRO A 380 6.19 -5.11 -47.96
C PRO A 380 5.06 -5.15 -49.01
N ASP A 381 4.30 -4.08 -49.30
CA ASP A 381 3.09 -4.23 -50.11
C ASP A 381 3.13 -3.62 -51.53
N LEU A 382 4.30 -3.33 -52.07
CA LEU A 382 4.43 -2.72 -53.43
C LEU A 382 5.18 -3.59 -54.49
N GLN A 383 5.24 -4.92 -54.32
CA GLN A 383 5.88 -5.79 -55.33
C GLN A 383 5.00 -6.91 -55.92
N TYR A 384 3.68 -6.83 -55.85
CA TYR A 384 2.81 -7.81 -56.50
C TYR A 384 1.71 -7.19 -57.39
N GLU A 385 2.06 -6.20 -58.18
CA GLU A 385 1.24 -5.83 -59.35
C GLU A 385 2.13 -5.30 -60.45
N LEU A 386 2.84 -6.17 -61.15
CA LEU A 386 3.35 -6.02 -62.53
C LEU A 386 4.08 -7.30 -62.96
N SER A 387 3.31 -8.35 -63.28
CA SER A 387 3.70 -9.35 -64.29
C SER A 387 2.45 -10.17 -64.70
#